data_61f459c8eb8e5f138a935a73780db00e
#
_entry.id   61f459c8eb8e5f138a935a73780db00e
#
_cell.length_a   1.000
_cell.length_b   1.000
_cell.length_c   1.000
_cell.angle_alpha   90.00
_cell.angle_beta   90.00
_cell.angle_gamma   90.00
#
_symmetry.space_group_name_H-M   'P 1'
#
loop_
_entity.id
_entity.type
_entity.pdbx_description
1 polymer ?
#
loop_
_entity_poly.entity_id
_entity_poly.type
_entity_poly.pdbx_seq_one_letter_code
_entity_poly.pdbx_strand_id
1 'polypeptide(L)'
;NAEVRVDDVAASIDPTSVHFTALDHPDAVAVLEQNYKYDLADPDRLLTRYLDHPVKVTLKERGGTKEGTLLSYTGGDLVLKMGNGASIVNRVQISDVALGEVPGGLVAKPALVWRLASERTGPERVELSYLTDNVTWHAEYVAVVNAKDDGLALNGWVSLDNRSGASYENAKLELVAGDVHRVPRELDKLSVENMDAVSLQSSLGGFEERPFFEYHIYTLDRPATVADRETKQLALFPSASASARKTYTYDATRNPTKIATRMEFQNSKQNGLGMALPAGKVRVYKEDTDKALEFVGEDQIDHTPRDEKLRLFLGDAFDVVAERKQTAQKQLSSRSREESYSVELRNHKDTAVQVQVVEHLYGDWTITEHSHEFVKTNANTVEFPVNVPANGSLTVVYTVRTKY
;
A
#
# COMPACT_ATOMS: atom_id res chain seq x y z
N ASN A 1 30.51 -13.07 32.45
CA ASN A 1 29.61 -12.09 31.80
C ASN A 1 30.30 -11.50 30.58
N ALA A 2 29.65 -11.45 29.45
CA ALA A 2 30.12 -10.84 28.20
C ALA A 2 29.15 -9.75 27.76
N GLU A 3 29.67 -8.70 27.13
CA GLU A 3 28.88 -7.72 26.42
C GLU A 3 28.97 -8.02 24.92
N VAL A 4 27.79 -8.14 24.28
CA VAL A 4 27.67 -8.32 22.82
C VAL A 4 26.95 -7.13 22.26
N ARG A 5 27.51 -6.53 21.20
CA ARG A 5 26.96 -5.36 20.54
C ARG A 5 26.74 -5.66 19.05
N VAL A 6 25.56 -5.30 18.55
CA VAL A 6 25.23 -5.34 17.13
C VAL A 6 24.86 -3.93 16.70
N ASP A 7 25.67 -3.35 15.83
CA ASP A 7 25.47 -2.02 15.26
C ASP A 7 24.67 -2.11 13.95
N ASP A 8 24.14 -0.97 13.52
CA ASP A 8 23.44 -0.82 12.23
C ASP A 8 22.12 -1.60 12.18
N VAL A 9 21.42 -1.69 13.31
CA VAL A 9 20.04 -2.20 13.34
C VAL A 9 19.06 -1.11 12.89
N ALA A 10 17.84 -1.52 12.53
CA ALA A 10 16.82 -0.56 12.12
C ALA A 10 16.55 0.51 13.18
N ALA A 11 16.45 1.78 12.74
CA ALA A 11 16.16 2.90 13.65
C ALA A 11 14.70 2.85 14.18
N SER A 12 13.80 2.23 13.42
CA SER A 12 12.37 2.07 13.75
C SER A 12 12.04 0.72 14.40
N ILE A 13 13.04 0.08 15.01
CA ILE A 13 12.88 -1.21 15.69
C ILE A 13 11.90 -1.12 16.85
N ASP A 14 11.14 -2.18 17.09
CA ASP A 14 10.44 -2.41 18.37
C ASP A 14 11.39 -3.10 19.35
N PRO A 15 11.94 -2.40 20.34
CA PRO A 15 12.89 -3.00 21.28
C PRO A 15 12.30 -4.16 22.07
N THR A 16 10.97 -4.20 22.26
CA THR A 16 10.28 -5.26 23.01
C THR A 16 10.12 -6.54 22.20
N SER A 17 10.26 -6.47 20.87
CA SER A 17 10.16 -7.60 19.96
C SER A 17 11.49 -8.30 19.72
N VAL A 18 12.59 -7.76 20.23
CA VAL A 18 13.93 -8.29 19.98
C VAL A 18 14.09 -9.65 20.66
N HIS A 19 14.43 -10.64 19.87
CA HIS A 19 14.72 -11.99 20.33
C HIS A 19 16.13 -12.39 19.94
N PHE A 20 16.90 -12.84 20.94
CA PHE A 20 18.27 -13.28 20.81
C PHE A 20 18.36 -14.76 21.19
N THR A 21 18.90 -15.60 20.30
CA THR A 21 19.03 -17.05 20.52
C THR A 21 20.43 -17.50 20.18
N ALA A 22 21.09 -18.20 21.10
CA ALA A 22 22.31 -18.93 20.81
C ALA A 22 21.94 -20.23 20.05
N LEU A 23 22.58 -20.47 18.90
CA LEU A 23 22.22 -21.60 18.02
C LEU A 23 23.02 -22.86 18.33
N ASP A 24 24.29 -22.72 18.70
CA ASP A 24 25.16 -23.88 18.92
C ASP A 24 24.97 -24.47 20.32
N HIS A 25 24.74 -23.62 21.34
CA HIS A 25 24.58 -24.04 22.74
C HIS A 25 23.49 -23.20 23.45
N PRO A 26 22.19 -23.40 23.16
CA PRO A 26 21.11 -22.57 23.67
C PRO A 26 21.07 -22.50 25.21
N ASP A 27 21.33 -23.62 25.89
CA ASP A 27 21.25 -23.73 27.34
C ASP A 27 22.48 -23.14 28.07
N ALA A 28 23.55 -22.82 27.34
CA ALA A 28 24.79 -22.31 27.92
C ALA A 28 24.88 -20.78 27.93
N VAL A 29 23.93 -20.08 27.32
CA VAL A 29 23.92 -18.63 27.19
C VAL A 29 22.61 -18.07 27.71
N ALA A 30 22.68 -17.19 28.69
CA ALA A 30 21.52 -16.48 29.23
C ALA A 30 21.65 -14.97 29.01
N VAL A 31 20.58 -14.35 28.52
CA VAL A 31 20.47 -12.90 28.38
C VAL A 31 20.13 -12.31 29.74
N LEU A 32 21.01 -11.46 30.27
CA LEU A 32 20.80 -10.75 31.55
C LEU A 32 20.18 -9.38 31.35
N GLU A 33 20.64 -8.66 30.32
CA GLU A 33 20.15 -7.33 29.99
C GLU A 33 20.15 -7.16 28.48
N GLN A 34 19.17 -6.40 27.98
CA GLN A 34 19.06 -6.00 26.59
C GLN A 34 18.82 -4.49 26.52
N ASN A 35 19.66 -3.78 25.81
CA ASN A 35 19.60 -2.34 25.69
C ASN A 35 19.56 -1.94 24.21
N TYR A 36 18.65 -1.06 23.84
CA TYR A 36 18.59 -0.42 22.56
C TYR A 36 19.16 1.00 22.63
N LYS A 37 20.26 1.25 21.94
CA LYS A 37 20.93 2.54 21.87
C LYS A 37 20.56 3.23 20.55
N TYR A 38 19.75 4.26 20.63
CA TYR A 38 19.21 4.98 19.46
C TYR A 38 19.47 6.49 19.48
N ASP A 39 20.22 6.98 20.47
CA ASP A 39 20.55 8.39 20.58
C ASP A 39 21.66 8.73 19.58
N LEU A 40 21.22 9.00 18.34
CA LEU A 40 22.09 9.28 17.23
C LEU A 40 22.81 10.63 17.41
N ALA A 41 24.09 10.65 17.05
CA ALA A 41 24.88 11.86 17.03
C ALA A 41 24.44 12.77 15.86
N ASP A 42 23.54 13.72 16.15
CA ASP A 42 23.20 14.83 15.29
C ASP A 42 23.64 16.17 15.93
N PRO A 43 23.79 17.24 15.15
CA PRO A 43 24.30 18.53 15.67
C PRO A 43 23.48 19.08 16.85
N ASP A 44 22.15 18.98 16.79
CA ASP A 44 21.28 19.53 17.81
C ASP A 44 21.31 18.72 19.11
N ARG A 45 21.37 17.39 19.01
CA ARG A 45 21.56 16.46 20.14
C ARG A 45 22.93 16.61 20.77
N LEU A 46 23.98 16.77 19.96
CA LEU A 46 25.32 17.07 20.43
C LEU A 46 25.32 18.36 21.25
N LEU A 47 24.76 19.46 20.73
CA LEU A 47 24.68 20.73 21.44
C LEU A 47 23.83 20.63 22.72
N THR A 48 22.75 19.89 22.71
CA THR A 48 21.92 19.67 23.91
C THR A 48 22.70 18.96 25.00
N ARG A 49 23.54 17.98 24.68
CA ARG A 49 24.39 17.28 25.63
C ARG A 49 25.59 18.10 26.08
N TYR A 50 25.96 19.13 25.33
CA TYR A 50 27.04 20.05 25.68
C TYR A 50 26.58 21.24 26.52
N LEU A 51 25.31 21.27 26.97
CA LEU A 51 24.90 22.24 27.98
C LEU A 51 25.81 22.13 29.23
N ASP A 52 26.18 23.28 29.77
CA ASP A 52 27.13 23.45 30.89
C ASP A 52 28.58 23.00 30.61
N HIS A 53 28.92 22.72 29.33
CA HIS A 53 30.28 22.37 28.92
C HIS A 53 30.91 23.48 28.06
N PRO A 54 32.24 23.54 28.02
CA PRO A 54 32.96 24.52 27.21
C PRO A 54 32.82 24.22 25.72
N VAL A 55 32.53 25.22 24.92
CA VAL A 55 32.45 25.17 23.45
C VAL A 55 33.23 26.32 22.84
N LYS A 56 33.71 26.15 21.62
CA LYS A 56 34.37 27.14 20.82
C LYS A 56 33.58 27.37 19.54
N VAL A 57 33.10 28.64 19.38
CA VAL A 57 32.23 29.01 18.24
C VAL A 57 33.01 29.98 17.35
N THR A 58 33.16 29.59 16.07
CA THR A 58 33.77 30.45 15.05
C THR A 58 32.68 31.16 14.25
N LEU A 59 32.78 32.47 14.10
CA LEU A 59 31.82 33.31 13.39
C LEU A 59 32.23 33.49 11.92
N LYS A 60 31.26 33.68 11.04
CA LYS A 60 31.47 34.06 9.63
C LYS A 60 32.05 35.48 9.54
N GLU A 61 32.61 35.82 8.37
CA GLU A 61 32.96 37.21 7.96
C GLU A 61 33.79 38.01 8.98
N ARG A 62 34.96 37.51 9.36
CA ARG A 62 35.90 38.18 10.32
C ARG A 62 35.35 38.35 11.74
N GLY A 63 34.25 37.67 12.10
CA GLY A 63 33.66 37.78 13.45
C GLY A 63 34.49 37.15 14.56
N GLY A 64 35.60 36.49 14.20
CA GLY A 64 36.50 35.86 15.19
C GLY A 64 35.93 34.61 15.83
N THR A 65 36.52 34.21 16.94
CA THR A 65 36.15 32.99 17.70
C THR A 65 35.71 33.39 19.10
N LYS A 66 34.64 32.81 19.59
CA LYS A 66 34.17 32.94 20.98
C LYS A 66 34.30 31.60 21.68
N GLU A 67 34.89 31.62 22.89
CA GLU A 67 34.99 30.47 23.76
C GLU A 67 34.20 30.69 25.04
N GLY A 68 33.40 29.75 25.47
CA GLY A 68 32.56 29.87 26.66
C GLY A 68 31.82 28.58 27.00
N THR A 69 31.16 28.58 28.13
CA THR A 69 30.27 27.49 28.52
C THR A 69 28.91 27.64 27.85
N LEU A 70 28.43 26.60 27.17
CA LEU A 70 27.09 26.61 26.55
C LEU A 70 26.00 26.57 27.61
N LEU A 71 25.26 27.65 27.78
CA LEU A 71 24.17 27.73 28.76
C LEU A 71 22.82 27.29 28.16
N SER A 72 22.63 27.58 26.90
CA SER A 72 21.37 27.25 26.20
C SER A 72 21.58 27.14 24.71
N TYR A 73 20.79 26.27 24.12
CA TYR A 73 20.63 26.08 22.69
C TYR A 73 19.14 25.96 22.41
N THR A 74 18.53 27.01 21.83
CA THR A 74 17.09 27.05 21.57
C THR A 74 16.84 27.78 20.25
N GLY A 75 16.04 27.22 19.37
CA GLY A 75 15.63 27.86 18.12
C GLY A 75 16.76 28.19 17.14
N GLY A 76 17.97 27.64 17.35
CA GLY A 76 19.13 27.88 16.51
C GLY A 76 20.14 28.89 17.08
N ASP A 77 19.85 29.60 18.18
CA ASP A 77 20.79 30.49 18.83
C ASP A 77 21.53 29.81 19.99
N LEU A 78 22.81 30.11 20.15
CA LEU A 78 23.64 29.64 21.25
C LEU A 78 23.82 30.74 22.29
N VAL A 79 23.61 30.41 23.56
CA VAL A 79 23.93 31.31 24.67
C VAL A 79 25.19 30.80 25.37
N LEU A 80 26.27 31.60 25.32
CA LEU A 80 27.56 31.24 25.90
C LEU A 80 27.81 32.11 27.15
N LYS A 81 28.19 31.47 28.27
CA LYS A 81 28.74 32.16 29.43
C LYS A 81 30.20 32.45 29.16
N MET A 82 30.57 33.72 29.21
CA MET A 82 31.95 34.23 29.00
C MET A 82 32.36 35.10 30.16
N GLY A 83 33.23 34.60 31.03
CA GLY A 83 33.59 35.29 32.26
C GLY A 83 32.38 35.57 33.15
N ASN A 84 32.13 36.85 33.47
CA ASN A 84 30.98 37.26 34.28
C ASN A 84 29.73 37.61 33.47
N GLY A 85 29.75 37.44 32.13
CA GLY A 85 28.62 37.79 31.23
C GLY A 85 28.19 36.65 30.38
N ALA A 86 27.14 36.87 29.60
CA ALA A 86 26.65 35.94 28.58
C ALA A 86 26.66 36.60 27.19
N SER A 87 26.91 35.78 26.17
CA SER A 87 26.86 36.19 24.76
C SER A 87 25.86 35.32 24.03
N ILE A 88 24.89 35.95 23.33
CA ILE A 88 23.98 35.24 22.42
C ILE A 88 24.62 35.28 21.04
N VAL A 89 24.73 34.09 20.40
CA VAL A 89 25.30 33.94 19.08
C VAL A 89 24.24 33.33 18.18
N ASN A 90 23.82 34.08 17.16
CA ASN A 90 22.84 33.61 16.20
C ASN A 90 23.46 32.54 15.28
N ARG A 91 22.73 31.41 15.06
CA ARG A 91 23.21 30.29 14.27
C ARG A 91 23.59 30.69 12.83
N VAL A 92 22.90 31.62 12.24
CA VAL A 92 23.20 32.11 10.88
C VAL A 92 24.61 32.72 10.78
N GLN A 93 25.13 33.30 11.89
CA GLN A 93 26.45 33.90 11.96
C GLN A 93 27.56 32.89 12.28
N ILE A 94 27.23 31.63 12.58
CA ILE A 94 28.18 30.62 12.95
C ILE A 94 28.71 29.93 11.69
N SER A 95 30.04 29.81 11.57
CA SER A 95 30.69 29.01 10.56
C SER A 95 31.06 27.61 11.09
N ASP A 96 31.41 27.51 12.39
CA ASP A 96 31.81 26.25 13.01
C ASP A 96 31.57 26.29 14.52
N VAL A 97 31.24 25.13 15.09
CA VAL A 97 31.16 24.89 16.55
C VAL A 97 32.07 23.70 16.89
N ALA A 98 33.19 23.97 17.49
CA ALA A 98 34.09 22.94 18.00
C ALA A 98 33.66 22.56 19.42
N LEU A 99 33.37 21.28 19.57
CA LEU A 99 33.08 20.63 20.85
C LEU A 99 34.31 19.90 21.32
N GLY A 100 34.47 19.70 22.62
CA GLY A 100 35.56 18.92 23.22
C GLY A 100 35.40 17.41 22.97
N GLU A 101 35.53 16.62 24.03
CA GLU A 101 35.28 15.17 23.91
C GLU A 101 33.80 14.88 23.64
N VAL A 102 33.53 13.95 22.71
CA VAL A 102 32.15 13.55 22.41
C VAL A 102 31.51 12.92 23.65
N PRO A 103 30.36 13.43 24.14
CA PRO A 103 29.72 12.86 25.32
C PRO A 103 29.40 11.39 25.15
N GLY A 104 29.65 10.59 26.18
CA GLY A 104 29.32 9.16 26.16
C GLY A 104 27.84 8.93 25.93
N GLY A 105 27.49 7.82 25.26
CA GLY A 105 26.10 7.39 25.04
C GLY A 105 25.49 7.78 23.71
N LEU A 106 26.10 8.69 22.92
CA LEU A 106 25.73 8.91 21.53
C LEU A 106 26.30 7.80 20.65
N VAL A 107 25.50 7.40 19.67
CA VAL A 107 25.90 6.37 18.69
C VAL A 107 25.78 6.93 17.28
N ALA A 108 26.71 6.54 16.40
CA ALA A 108 26.64 6.93 14.99
C ALA A 108 25.48 6.22 14.24
N LYS A 109 25.16 5.01 14.69
CA LYS A 109 24.06 4.19 14.17
C LYS A 109 23.33 3.52 15.34
N PRO A 110 22.03 3.20 15.19
CA PRO A 110 21.32 2.45 16.22
C PRO A 110 22.01 1.13 16.52
N ALA A 111 22.05 0.73 17.76
CA ALA A 111 22.73 -0.48 18.21
C ALA A 111 21.93 -1.22 19.29
N LEU A 112 21.97 -2.55 19.22
CA LEU A 112 21.51 -3.43 20.28
C LEU A 112 22.72 -3.90 21.09
N VAL A 113 22.58 -3.88 22.42
CA VAL A 113 23.65 -4.28 23.34
C VAL A 113 23.07 -5.25 24.36
N TRP A 114 23.67 -6.43 24.44
CA TRP A 114 23.31 -7.45 25.42
C TRP A 114 24.41 -7.65 26.44
N ARG A 115 24.00 -7.86 27.67
CA ARG A 115 24.82 -8.40 28.71
C ARG A 115 24.46 -9.87 28.92
N LEU A 116 25.40 -10.74 28.64
CA LEU A 116 25.19 -12.18 28.64
C LEU A 116 25.92 -12.85 29.81
N ALA A 117 25.28 -13.84 30.42
CA ALA A 117 25.98 -14.84 31.22
C ALA A 117 26.23 -16.07 30.33
N SER A 118 27.46 -16.58 30.34
CA SER A 118 27.81 -17.82 29.66
C SER A 118 28.80 -18.62 30.53
N GLU A 119 28.58 -19.91 30.55
CA GLU A 119 29.49 -20.88 31.20
C GLU A 119 30.62 -21.29 30.23
N ARG A 120 30.51 -20.90 28.96
CA ARG A 120 31.46 -21.24 27.89
C ARG A 120 32.21 -20.02 27.39
N THR A 121 33.41 -20.26 26.89
CA THR A 121 34.21 -19.28 26.18
C THR A 121 34.45 -19.76 24.75
N GLY A 122 34.42 -18.86 23.76
CA GLY A 122 34.68 -19.17 22.36
C GLY A 122 33.57 -18.60 21.44
N PRO A 123 33.66 -18.89 20.14
CA PRO A 123 32.67 -18.43 19.15
C PRO A 123 31.34 -19.16 19.37
N GLU A 124 30.25 -18.42 19.22
CA GLU A 124 28.90 -18.91 19.28
C GLU A 124 28.09 -18.28 18.14
N ARG A 125 27.36 -19.10 17.38
CA ARG A 125 26.42 -18.57 16.40
C ARG A 125 25.16 -18.12 17.10
N VAL A 126 24.69 -16.94 16.74
CA VAL A 126 23.47 -16.37 17.31
C VAL A 126 22.49 -16.00 16.23
N GLU A 127 21.22 -16.14 16.52
CA GLU A 127 20.12 -15.61 15.73
C GLU A 127 19.54 -14.39 16.44
N LEU A 128 19.36 -13.32 15.67
CA LEU A 128 18.72 -12.10 16.10
C LEU A 128 17.50 -11.85 15.24
N SER A 129 16.33 -11.76 15.88
CA SER A 129 15.09 -11.37 15.20
C SER A 129 14.42 -10.19 15.92
N TYR A 130 13.75 -9.34 15.15
CA TYR A 130 13.00 -8.20 15.68
C TYR A 130 11.96 -7.72 14.69
N LEU A 131 10.97 -6.99 15.20
CA LEU A 131 10.02 -6.24 14.40
C LEU A 131 10.54 -4.82 14.19
N THR A 132 10.37 -4.29 13.00
CA THR A 132 10.64 -2.89 12.67
C THR A 132 9.48 -2.31 11.89
N ASP A 133 9.24 -1.02 12.08
CA ASP A 133 8.29 -0.26 11.28
C ASP A 133 9.00 0.38 10.07
N ASN A 134 8.24 1.08 9.23
CA ASN A 134 8.73 1.81 8.06
C ASN A 134 9.41 0.94 6.99
N VAL A 135 9.06 -0.35 6.92
CA VAL A 135 9.25 -1.19 5.75
C VAL A 135 7.87 -1.61 5.29
N THR A 136 7.44 -1.12 4.14
CA THR A 136 6.11 -1.37 3.59
C THR A 136 6.19 -1.89 2.17
N TRP A 137 5.19 -2.64 1.76
CA TRP A 137 5.09 -3.07 0.38
C TRP A 137 3.64 -3.07 -0.10
N HIS A 138 3.47 -2.96 -1.41
CA HIS A 138 2.17 -3.11 -2.07
C HIS A 138 2.38 -3.71 -3.47
N ALA A 139 1.32 -4.33 -3.98
CA ALA A 139 1.32 -4.80 -5.35
C ALA A 139 0.80 -3.71 -6.31
N GLU A 140 1.42 -3.64 -7.47
CA GLU A 140 1.00 -2.81 -8.59
C GLU A 140 0.87 -3.66 -9.84
N TYR A 141 -0.17 -3.39 -10.63
CA TYR A 141 -0.45 -4.15 -11.83
C TYR A 141 -0.57 -3.24 -13.03
N VAL A 142 -0.10 -3.73 -14.16
CA VAL A 142 -0.32 -3.12 -15.46
C VAL A 142 -1.08 -4.12 -16.32
N ALA A 143 -2.29 -3.78 -16.71
CA ALA A 143 -3.12 -4.54 -17.64
C ALA A 143 -3.15 -3.87 -19.00
N VAL A 144 -2.72 -4.57 -20.04
CA VAL A 144 -2.77 -4.08 -21.43
C VAL A 144 -3.87 -4.83 -22.16
N VAL A 145 -4.98 -4.15 -22.44
CA VAL A 145 -6.12 -4.69 -23.19
C VAL A 145 -5.79 -4.67 -24.69
N ASN A 146 -6.09 -5.76 -25.38
CA ASN A 146 -5.88 -5.85 -26.82
C ASN A 146 -6.89 -4.97 -27.61
N ALA A 147 -6.61 -4.75 -28.88
CA ALA A 147 -7.44 -3.90 -29.74
C ALA A 147 -8.89 -4.37 -29.87
N LYS A 148 -9.18 -5.67 -29.67
CA LYS A 148 -10.52 -6.26 -29.79
C LYS A 148 -11.36 -6.23 -28.51
N ASP A 149 -10.79 -5.79 -27.38
CA ASP A 149 -11.43 -5.82 -26.05
C ASP A 149 -11.80 -7.24 -25.54
N ASP A 150 -11.14 -8.29 -26.05
CA ASP A 150 -11.43 -9.70 -25.73
C ASP A 150 -10.30 -10.42 -24.98
N GLY A 151 -9.21 -9.72 -24.70
CA GLY A 151 -8.07 -10.22 -23.95
C GLY A 151 -7.22 -9.11 -23.36
N LEU A 152 -6.42 -9.47 -22.38
CA LEU A 152 -5.44 -8.57 -21.76
C LEU A 152 -4.15 -9.32 -21.41
N ALA A 153 -3.05 -8.58 -21.36
CA ALA A 153 -1.81 -9.00 -20.74
C ALA A 153 -1.68 -8.32 -19.39
N LEU A 154 -1.49 -9.11 -18.32
CA LEU A 154 -1.34 -8.62 -16.94
C LEU A 154 0.10 -8.78 -16.48
N ASN A 155 0.70 -7.72 -16.00
CA ASN A 155 2.01 -7.69 -15.34
C ASN A 155 1.81 -7.28 -13.89
N GLY A 156 2.46 -7.99 -12.96
CA GLY A 156 2.45 -7.68 -11.54
C GLY A 156 3.81 -7.24 -11.04
N TRP A 157 3.82 -6.21 -10.21
CA TRP A 157 5.00 -5.68 -9.56
C TRP A 157 4.79 -5.59 -8.06
N VAL A 158 5.86 -5.76 -7.31
CA VAL A 158 5.95 -5.43 -5.89
C VAL A 158 6.72 -4.13 -5.78
N SER A 159 6.14 -3.14 -5.13
CA SER A 159 6.81 -1.91 -4.73
C SER A 159 7.09 -2.00 -3.24
N LEU A 160 8.38 -2.04 -2.87
CA LEU A 160 8.88 -2.18 -1.50
C LEU A 160 9.57 -0.87 -1.11
N ASP A 161 9.06 -0.18 -0.09
CA ASP A 161 9.62 1.05 0.45
C ASP A 161 10.30 0.77 1.80
N ASN A 162 11.59 1.09 1.90
CA ASN A 162 12.35 0.92 3.13
C ASN A 162 12.79 2.28 3.68
N ARG A 163 12.22 2.66 4.81
CA ARG A 163 12.58 3.83 5.61
C ARG A 163 12.88 3.47 7.06
N SER A 164 13.30 2.24 7.29
CA SER A 164 13.56 1.72 8.63
C SER A 164 14.81 2.29 9.29
N GLY A 165 15.68 2.95 8.51
CA GLY A 165 16.97 3.45 8.96
C GLY A 165 18.08 2.40 8.89
N ALA A 166 17.84 1.23 8.28
CA ALA A 166 18.85 0.21 8.00
C ALA A 166 18.74 -0.31 6.57
N SER A 167 19.86 -0.69 5.99
CA SER A 167 19.93 -1.39 4.70
C SER A 167 20.03 -2.89 4.92
N TYR A 168 19.33 -3.66 4.11
CA TYR A 168 19.33 -5.13 4.14
C TYR A 168 20.04 -5.65 2.89
N GLU A 169 21.31 -5.93 3.03
CA GLU A 169 22.16 -6.36 1.92
C GLU A 169 21.98 -7.87 1.69
N ASN A 170 21.83 -8.25 0.41
CA ASN A 170 21.75 -9.65 -0.02
C ASN A 170 20.76 -10.48 0.81
N ALA A 171 19.63 -9.88 1.14
CA ALA A 171 18.62 -10.46 2.02
C ALA A 171 17.70 -11.44 1.28
N LYS A 172 17.28 -12.50 1.99
CA LYS A 172 16.13 -13.32 1.58
C LYS A 172 14.86 -12.52 1.85
N LEU A 173 14.07 -12.31 0.81
CA LEU A 173 12.83 -11.52 0.90
C LEU A 173 11.62 -12.44 0.84
N GLU A 174 10.77 -12.34 1.85
CA GLU A 174 9.46 -12.94 1.92
C GLU A 174 8.41 -11.85 2.20
N LEU A 175 7.35 -11.83 1.40
CA LEU A 175 6.25 -10.88 1.52
C LEU A 175 5.00 -11.64 1.95
N VAL A 176 4.28 -11.11 2.92
CA VAL A 176 3.04 -11.70 3.42
C VAL A 176 1.85 -10.86 2.96
N ALA A 177 0.94 -11.46 2.20
CA ALA A 177 -0.30 -10.85 1.76
C ALA A 177 -1.48 -11.43 2.53
N GLY A 178 -2.32 -10.56 3.08
CA GLY A 178 -3.48 -10.88 3.92
C GLY A 178 -3.58 -9.93 5.12
N ASP A 179 -4.69 -9.98 5.82
CA ASP A 179 -4.98 -9.10 6.96
C ASP A 179 -4.36 -9.63 8.25
N VAL A 180 -3.10 -9.30 8.49
CA VAL A 180 -2.41 -9.64 9.75
C VAL A 180 -2.93 -8.75 10.87
N HIS A 181 -3.65 -9.34 11.84
CA HIS A 181 -4.10 -8.59 13.01
C HIS A 181 -2.91 -8.23 13.92
N ARG A 182 -2.65 -6.94 14.10
CA ARG A 182 -1.68 -6.40 15.06
C ARG A 182 -2.39 -5.54 16.07
N VAL A 183 -1.95 -5.60 17.33
CA VAL A 183 -2.43 -4.67 18.36
C VAL A 183 -1.79 -3.31 18.10
N PRO A 184 -2.58 -2.24 17.81
CA PRO A 184 -2.02 -0.92 17.53
C PRO A 184 -1.26 -0.37 18.75
N ARG A 185 -0.10 0.24 18.53
CA ARG A 185 0.55 1.09 19.52
C ARG A 185 -0.18 2.43 19.59
N GLU A 186 -0.24 3.04 20.79
CA GLU A 186 -0.93 4.34 21.00
C GLU A 186 -0.41 5.52 20.17
N LEU A 187 0.68 5.34 19.41
CA LEU A 187 1.34 6.38 18.61
C LEU A 187 1.04 6.35 17.10
N ASP A 188 0.28 5.39 16.58
CA ASP A 188 0.10 5.17 15.13
C ASP A 188 -1.05 5.98 14.49
N LYS A 189 -1.27 7.21 14.90
CA LYS A 189 -2.25 8.10 14.26
C LYS A 189 -1.59 9.24 13.51
N LEU A 190 -0.86 8.98 12.43
CA LEU A 190 -0.57 10.02 11.41
C LEU A 190 -0.15 9.41 10.06
N SER A 191 -1.02 9.62 9.09
CA SER A 191 -0.88 9.86 7.63
C SER A 191 -0.02 8.98 6.74
N VAL A 192 -0.71 8.39 5.76
CA VAL A 192 -0.14 7.93 4.48
C VAL A 192 -0.36 9.01 3.43
N GLU A 193 0.68 9.54 2.83
CA GLU A 193 0.64 10.33 1.60
C GLU A 193 1.31 9.60 0.45
N ASN A 194 0.67 9.70 -0.73
CA ASN A 194 1.03 9.04 -1.99
C ASN A 194 2.29 9.66 -2.62
N MET A 195 3.14 8.84 -3.21
CA MET A 195 4.17 9.26 -4.15
C MET A 195 4.11 8.46 -5.44
N ASP A 196 4.27 9.18 -6.56
CA ASP A 196 4.18 8.68 -7.93
C ASP A 196 5.35 7.79 -8.35
N ALA A 197 5.04 6.80 -9.20
CA ALA A 197 5.97 5.81 -9.72
C ALA A 197 6.67 6.26 -10.99
N VAL A 198 7.96 5.93 -11.09
CA VAL A 198 8.75 5.98 -12.35
C VAL A 198 9.12 4.55 -12.73
N SER A 199 8.88 4.23 -14.00
CA SER A 199 9.10 2.90 -14.58
C SER A 199 10.57 2.62 -14.85
N LEU A 200 11.02 1.35 -14.77
CA LEU A 200 11.96 0.73 -15.72
C LEU A 200 12.23 -0.75 -15.46
N GLN A 201 12.03 -1.49 -16.52
CA GLN A 201 12.74 -2.64 -17.10
C GLN A 201 13.06 -3.89 -16.26
N SER A 202 12.50 -4.97 -16.76
CA SER A 202 12.46 -6.34 -16.28
C SER A 202 13.84 -7.05 -16.29
N SER A 203 14.07 -7.81 -15.23
CA SER A 203 14.94 -8.99 -15.26
C SER A 203 14.14 -10.21 -14.83
N LEU A 204 14.34 -11.32 -15.52
CA LEU A 204 13.72 -12.61 -15.31
C LEU A 204 14.01 -13.13 -13.90
N GLY A 205 13.01 -13.19 -13.06
CA GLY A 205 13.01 -13.74 -11.72
C GLY A 205 11.74 -13.26 -11.02
N GLY A 206 10.93 -14.17 -10.51
CA GLY A 206 9.65 -13.91 -9.89
C GLY A 206 9.61 -14.32 -8.43
N PHE A 207 8.44 -14.16 -7.83
CA PHE A 207 8.16 -14.69 -6.51
C PHE A 207 7.50 -16.07 -6.63
N GLU A 208 7.88 -17.00 -5.75
CA GLU A 208 7.14 -18.23 -5.53
C GLU A 208 6.05 -17.99 -4.49
N GLU A 209 4.80 -18.20 -4.87
CA GLU A 209 3.64 -18.05 -3.99
C GLU A 209 3.32 -19.38 -3.31
N ARG A 210 3.11 -19.36 -1.99
CA ARG A 210 2.59 -20.47 -1.22
C ARG A 210 1.57 -20.04 -0.18
N PRO A 211 0.51 -20.83 0.07
CA PRO A 211 -0.39 -20.59 1.18
C PRO A 211 0.33 -20.85 2.51
N PHE A 212 0.04 -20.00 3.52
CA PHE A 212 0.55 -20.16 4.87
C PHE A 212 -0.50 -19.65 5.88
N PHE A 213 -1.09 -20.55 6.65
CA PHE A 213 -2.23 -20.25 7.52
C PHE A 213 -3.36 -19.63 6.69
N GLU A 214 -3.85 -18.41 7.04
CA GLU A 214 -4.86 -17.66 6.29
C GLU A 214 -4.24 -16.60 5.35
N TYR A 215 -2.93 -16.69 5.08
CA TYR A 215 -2.14 -15.73 4.28
C TYR A 215 -1.53 -16.41 3.07
N HIS A 216 -1.01 -15.58 2.17
CA HIS A 216 -0.12 -16.03 1.10
C HIS A 216 1.26 -15.43 1.29
N ILE A 217 2.29 -16.28 1.23
CA ILE A 217 3.69 -15.86 1.27
C ILE A 217 4.25 -15.90 -0.14
N TYR A 218 4.89 -14.79 -0.52
CA TYR A 218 5.60 -14.64 -1.78
C TYR A 218 7.09 -14.56 -1.46
N THR A 219 7.83 -15.61 -1.82
CA THR A 219 9.28 -15.69 -1.61
C THR A 219 9.99 -15.31 -2.89
N LEU A 220 10.86 -14.29 -2.84
CA LEU A 220 11.71 -13.94 -3.97
C LEU A 220 12.74 -15.05 -4.19
N ASP A 221 12.86 -15.53 -5.42
CA ASP A 221 13.72 -16.66 -5.82
C ASP A 221 15.23 -16.38 -5.71
N ARG A 222 15.61 -15.14 -5.47
CA ARG A 222 17.00 -14.69 -5.34
C ARG A 222 17.16 -13.69 -4.20
N PRO A 223 18.33 -13.58 -3.60
CA PRO A 223 18.60 -12.51 -2.65
C PRO A 223 18.46 -11.12 -3.28
N ALA A 224 18.03 -10.16 -2.48
CA ALA A 224 17.92 -8.76 -2.89
C ALA A 224 18.50 -7.83 -1.83
N THR A 225 19.15 -6.77 -2.28
CA THR A 225 19.56 -5.68 -1.38
C THR A 225 18.44 -4.64 -1.35
N VAL A 226 17.97 -4.31 -0.14
CA VAL A 226 16.95 -3.29 0.11
C VAL A 226 17.62 -2.18 0.91
N ALA A 227 18.05 -1.12 0.23
CA ALA A 227 18.77 -0.01 0.87
C ALA A 227 17.81 0.87 1.70
N ASP A 228 18.34 1.55 2.71
CA ASP A 228 17.59 2.55 3.45
C ASP A 228 17.21 3.72 2.52
N ARG A 229 15.99 4.24 2.67
CA ARG A 229 15.41 5.31 1.85
C ARG A 229 15.33 4.97 0.36
N GLU A 230 15.09 3.71 0.06
CA GLU A 230 14.89 3.21 -1.30
C GLU A 230 13.46 2.69 -1.47
N THR A 231 12.85 3.02 -2.61
CA THR A 231 11.69 2.28 -3.13
C THR A 231 12.18 1.34 -4.20
N LYS A 232 12.04 0.05 -3.98
CA LYS A 232 12.48 -1.01 -4.90
C LYS A 232 11.28 -1.67 -5.56
N GLN A 233 11.33 -1.78 -6.90
CA GLN A 233 10.33 -2.53 -7.66
C GLN A 233 10.89 -3.89 -8.08
N LEU A 234 10.10 -4.93 -7.83
CA LEU A 234 10.42 -6.31 -8.15
C LEU A 234 9.25 -6.92 -8.95
N ALA A 235 9.55 -7.66 -10.00
CA ALA A 235 8.49 -8.35 -10.74
C ALA A 235 7.83 -9.42 -9.84
N LEU A 236 6.51 -9.31 -9.66
CA LEU A 236 5.74 -10.28 -8.86
C LEU A 236 5.59 -11.59 -9.60
N PHE A 237 5.27 -11.51 -10.90
CA PHE A 237 5.20 -12.65 -11.82
C PHE A 237 5.49 -12.18 -13.27
N PRO A 238 5.88 -13.10 -14.16
CA PRO A 238 6.04 -12.81 -15.57
C PRO A 238 4.71 -12.38 -16.20
N SER A 239 4.78 -11.57 -17.30
CA SER A 239 3.59 -11.17 -18.03
C SER A 239 2.70 -12.38 -18.38
N ALA A 240 1.45 -12.32 -17.97
CA ALA A 240 0.46 -13.37 -18.20
C ALA A 240 -0.68 -12.84 -19.08
N SER A 241 -1.04 -13.61 -20.11
CA SER A 241 -2.15 -13.27 -21.00
C SER A 241 -3.42 -13.98 -20.56
N ALA A 242 -4.53 -13.27 -20.52
CA ALA A 242 -5.84 -13.77 -20.14
C ALA A 242 -6.92 -13.33 -21.13
N SER A 243 -7.90 -14.19 -21.38
CA SER A 243 -9.15 -13.78 -22.03
C SER A 243 -9.90 -12.85 -21.10
N ALA A 244 -10.41 -11.76 -21.63
CA ALA A 244 -11.15 -10.76 -20.90
C ALA A 244 -12.37 -10.29 -21.69
N ARG A 245 -13.29 -9.63 -21.05
CA ARG A 245 -14.49 -9.11 -21.68
C ARG A 245 -14.80 -7.72 -21.18
N LYS A 246 -15.00 -6.79 -22.11
CA LYS A 246 -15.53 -5.48 -21.79
C LYS A 246 -17.05 -5.58 -21.52
N THR A 247 -17.50 -5.02 -20.40
CA THR A 247 -18.89 -5.03 -19.99
C THR A 247 -19.37 -3.61 -19.67
N TYR A 248 -20.68 -3.39 -19.84
CA TYR A 248 -21.34 -2.15 -19.48
C TYR A 248 -22.34 -2.43 -18.38
N THR A 249 -22.30 -1.63 -17.30
CA THR A 249 -23.22 -1.78 -16.17
C THR A 249 -23.89 -0.46 -15.87
N TYR A 250 -25.22 -0.46 -15.90
CA TYR A 250 -26.02 0.66 -15.40
C TYR A 250 -26.53 0.34 -14.01
N ASP A 251 -26.20 1.18 -13.06
CA ASP A 251 -26.69 1.15 -11.68
C ASP A 251 -27.07 2.57 -11.29
N ALA A 252 -28.37 2.84 -11.19
CA ALA A 252 -28.89 4.17 -10.90
C ALA A 252 -28.51 4.68 -9.51
N THR A 253 -28.18 3.79 -8.56
CA THR A 253 -27.72 4.17 -7.22
C THR A 253 -26.29 4.70 -7.24
N ARG A 254 -25.47 4.20 -8.17
CA ARG A 254 -24.10 4.69 -8.41
C ARG A 254 -24.10 5.99 -9.22
N ASN A 255 -24.83 6.00 -10.34
CA ASN A 255 -24.97 7.18 -11.20
C ASN A 255 -26.30 7.11 -11.96
N PRO A 256 -27.15 8.14 -11.87
CA PRO A 256 -28.49 8.10 -12.46
C PRO A 256 -28.50 8.16 -14.01
N THR A 257 -27.41 8.60 -14.66
CA THR A 257 -27.37 8.82 -16.11
C THR A 257 -26.22 8.13 -16.83
N LYS A 258 -25.22 7.65 -16.11
CA LYS A 258 -24.00 7.10 -16.71
C LYS A 258 -23.92 5.58 -16.55
N ILE A 259 -23.32 4.96 -17.56
CA ILE A 259 -23.08 3.52 -17.63
C ILE A 259 -21.61 3.25 -17.38
N ALA A 260 -21.31 2.46 -16.36
CA ALA A 260 -19.95 2.05 -16.04
C ALA A 260 -19.39 1.09 -17.10
N THR A 261 -18.18 1.36 -17.58
CA THR A 261 -17.39 0.45 -18.40
C THR A 261 -16.46 -0.35 -17.50
N ARG A 262 -16.46 -1.68 -17.65
CA ARG A 262 -15.62 -2.58 -16.87
C ARG A 262 -14.91 -3.58 -17.77
N MET A 263 -13.75 -4.04 -17.33
CA MET A 263 -13.06 -5.20 -17.89
C MET A 263 -13.19 -6.38 -16.92
N GLU A 264 -13.79 -7.47 -17.38
CA GLU A 264 -13.95 -8.69 -16.59
C GLU A 264 -13.06 -9.80 -17.10
N PHE A 265 -12.39 -10.51 -16.19
CA PHE A 265 -11.60 -11.70 -16.50
C PHE A 265 -11.54 -12.66 -15.31
N GLN A 266 -11.25 -13.92 -15.59
CA GLN A 266 -11.15 -14.97 -14.58
C GLN A 266 -9.70 -15.18 -14.18
N ASN A 267 -9.40 -15.16 -12.89
CA ASN A 267 -8.08 -15.49 -12.35
C ASN A 267 -7.90 -17.00 -12.25
N SER A 268 -7.87 -17.71 -13.37
CA SER A 268 -7.73 -19.16 -13.39
C SER A 268 -6.58 -19.62 -14.29
N LYS A 269 -6.04 -20.81 -14.00
CA LYS A 269 -5.00 -21.44 -14.84
C LYS A 269 -5.45 -21.65 -16.28
N GLN A 270 -6.72 -22.01 -16.46
CA GLN A 270 -7.30 -22.18 -17.81
C GLN A 270 -7.31 -20.87 -18.60
N ASN A 271 -7.39 -19.75 -17.90
CA ASN A 271 -7.36 -18.42 -18.50
C ASN A 271 -5.96 -17.78 -18.51
N GLY A 272 -4.90 -18.56 -18.24
CA GLY A 272 -3.52 -18.08 -18.29
C GLY A 272 -3.01 -17.38 -17.01
N LEU A 273 -3.85 -17.30 -15.97
CA LEU A 273 -3.53 -16.77 -14.64
C LEU A 273 -3.54 -17.89 -13.58
N GLY A 274 -4.25 -17.76 -12.50
CA GLY A 274 -4.45 -18.84 -11.50
C GLY A 274 -3.42 -18.85 -10.40
N MET A 275 -3.00 -17.66 -9.99
CA MET A 275 -2.22 -17.39 -8.79
C MET A 275 -3.03 -16.53 -7.83
N ALA A 276 -2.75 -16.56 -6.53
CA ALA A 276 -3.30 -15.57 -5.64
C ALA A 276 -2.71 -14.19 -6.01
N LEU A 277 -3.55 -13.17 -6.11
CA LEU A 277 -3.14 -11.80 -6.42
C LEU A 277 -3.26 -10.96 -5.16
N PRO A 278 -2.17 -10.36 -4.64
CA PRO A 278 -2.24 -9.39 -3.55
C PRO A 278 -3.14 -8.20 -3.89
N ALA A 279 -3.72 -7.58 -2.86
CA ALA A 279 -4.42 -6.31 -3.03
C ALA A 279 -3.48 -5.26 -3.63
N GLY A 280 -3.97 -4.48 -4.60
CA GLY A 280 -3.13 -3.50 -5.27
C GLY A 280 -3.83 -2.72 -6.37
N LYS A 281 -3.14 -1.72 -6.87
CA LYS A 281 -3.62 -0.84 -7.94
C LYS A 281 -3.37 -1.49 -9.31
N VAL A 282 -4.37 -1.47 -10.18
CA VAL A 282 -4.29 -1.94 -11.57
C VAL A 282 -4.42 -0.75 -12.49
N ARG A 283 -3.37 -0.40 -13.22
CA ARG A 283 -3.41 0.57 -14.31
C ARG A 283 -3.71 -0.14 -15.61
N VAL A 284 -4.74 0.32 -16.31
CA VAL A 284 -5.21 -0.31 -17.54
C VAL A 284 -4.88 0.55 -18.74
N TYR A 285 -4.19 -0.05 -19.68
CA TYR A 285 -3.88 0.51 -20.98
C TYR A 285 -4.59 -0.28 -22.06
N LYS A 286 -4.88 0.36 -23.19
CA LYS A 286 -5.42 -0.28 -24.37
C LYS A 286 -4.47 -0.07 -25.55
N GLU A 287 -4.24 -1.15 -26.28
CA GLU A 287 -3.52 -1.07 -27.56
C GLU A 287 -4.43 -0.43 -28.63
N ASP A 288 -3.98 0.69 -29.22
CA ASP A 288 -4.64 1.34 -30.33
C ASP A 288 -4.23 0.69 -31.68
N THR A 289 -4.82 1.14 -32.75
CA THR A 289 -4.62 0.63 -34.12
C THR A 289 -3.18 0.77 -34.62
N ASP A 290 -2.45 1.76 -34.15
CA ASP A 290 -1.02 2.00 -34.45
C ASP A 290 -0.08 1.30 -33.43
N LYS A 291 -0.62 0.48 -32.52
CA LYS A 291 0.07 -0.19 -31.40
C LYS A 291 0.55 0.73 -30.29
N ALA A 292 0.17 2.00 -30.29
CA ALA A 292 0.36 2.86 -29.13
C ALA A 292 -0.47 2.35 -27.95
N LEU A 293 0.04 2.56 -26.73
CA LEU A 293 -0.67 2.22 -25.50
C LEU A 293 -1.31 3.48 -24.93
N GLU A 294 -2.63 3.50 -24.92
CA GLU A 294 -3.41 4.59 -24.35
C GLU A 294 -3.91 4.22 -22.95
N PHE A 295 -3.72 5.10 -21.98
CA PHE A 295 -4.25 4.92 -20.65
C PHE A 295 -5.77 5.03 -20.67
N VAL A 296 -6.47 3.98 -20.19
CA VAL A 296 -7.93 3.92 -20.24
C VAL A 296 -8.59 3.93 -18.86
N GLY A 297 -7.81 3.83 -17.80
CA GLY A 297 -8.29 3.93 -16.41
C GLY A 297 -7.43 3.18 -15.42
N GLU A 298 -7.75 3.37 -14.15
CA GLU A 298 -7.13 2.59 -13.04
C GLU A 298 -8.20 2.18 -12.04
N ASP A 299 -7.99 1.05 -11.41
CA ASP A 299 -8.84 0.51 -10.36
C ASP A 299 -7.98 -0.15 -9.27
N GLN A 300 -8.59 -0.49 -8.17
CA GLN A 300 -7.96 -1.23 -7.08
C GLN A 300 -8.61 -2.60 -6.95
N ILE A 301 -7.80 -3.64 -6.84
CA ILE A 301 -8.25 -4.98 -6.52
C ILE A 301 -7.95 -5.32 -5.05
N ASP A 302 -8.86 -6.04 -4.44
CA ASP A 302 -8.62 -6.68 -3.15
C ASP A 302 -7.76 -7.93 -3.31
N HIS A 303 -7.33 -8.53 -2.18
CA HIS A 303 -6.72 -9.85 -2.20
C HIS A 303 -7.62 -10.83 -2.94
N THR A 304 -7.15 -11.30 -4.10
CA THR A 304 -7.97 -12.11 -5.02
C THR A 304 -7.43 -13.53 -5.10
N PRO A 305 -8.15 -14.51 -4.55
CA PRO A 305 -7.77 -15.92 -4.65
C PRO A 305 -7.76 -16.44 -6.09
N ARG A 306 -7.22 -17.64 -6.25
CA ARG A 306 -7.35 -18.39 -7.52
C ARG A 306 -8.81 -18.66 -7.82
N ASP A 307 -9.11 -18.74 -9.11
CA ASP A 307 -10.43 -19.06 -9.67
C ASP A 307 -11.52 -18.03 -9.39
N GLU A 308 -11.14 -16.85 -8.84
CA GLU A 308 -12.05 -15.72 -8.67
C GLU A 308 -12.12 -14.83 -9.90
N LYS A 309 -13.26 -14.14 -10.07
CA LYS A 309 -13.50 -13.20 -11.15
C LYS A 309 -13.09 -11.78 -10.73
N LEU A 310 -12.26 -11.16 -11.57
CA LEU A 310 -11.93 -9.74 -11.45
C LEU A 310 -12.82 -8.88 -12.35
N ARG A 311 -13.16 -7.69 -11.86
CA ARG A 311 -13.95 -6.66 -12.56
C ARG A 311 -13.30 -5.31 -12.34
N LEU A 312 -12.53 -4.86 -13.31
CA LEU A 312 -11.87 -3.57 -13.25
C LEU A 312 -12.80 -2.48 -13.79
N PHE A 313 -13.05 -1.46 -13.00
CA PHE A 313 -13.78 -0.27 -13.40
C PHE A 313 -12.86 0.67 -14.18
N LEU A 314 -13.20 0.99 -15.44
CA LEU A 314 -12.37 1.81 -16.31
C LEU A 314 -12.89 3.23 -16.48
N GLY A 315 -14.07 3.51 -15.97
CA GLY A 315 -14.73 4.81 -16.13
C GLY A 315 -16.15 4.67 -16.66
N ASP A 316 -16.77 5.79 -16.96
CA ASP A 316 -18.14 5.83 -17.50
C ASP A 316 -18.09 5.90 -19.03
N ALA A 317 -18.99 5.17 -19.68
CA ALA A 317 -19.13 5.21 -21.14
C ALA A 317 -19.56 6.59 -21.60
N PHE A 318 -18.92 7.10 -22.67
CA PHE A 318 -19.29 8.39 -23.25
C PHE A 318 -20.52 8.26 -24.16
N ASP A 319 -20.54 7.25 -25.03
CA ASP A 319 -21.57 7.08 -26.07
C ASP A 319 -22.72 6.17 -25.67
N VAL A 320 -22.75 5.68 -24.42
CA VAL A 320 -23.84 4.84 -23.91
C VAL A 320 -24.35 5.45 -22.61
N VAL A 321 -25.59 5.88 -22.60
CA VAL A 321 -26.21 6.60 -21.49
C VAL A 321 -27.52 5.96 -21.10
N ALA A 322 -27.95 6.19 -19.87
CA ALA A 322 -29.20 5.65 -19.35
C ALA A 322 -29.98 6.70 -18.56
N GLU A 323 -31.30 6.50 -18.45
CA GLU A 323 -32.18 7.29 -17.61
C GLU A 323 -33.19 6.37 -16.96
N ARG A 324 -33.29 6.42 -15.62
CA ARG A 324 -34.29 5.68 -14.85
C ARG A 324 -35.40 6.59 -14.34
N LYS A 325 -36.63 6.19 -14.55
CA LYS A 325 -37.83 6.91 -14.10
C LYS A 325 -38.76 5.98 -13.35
N GLN A 326 -39.34 6.44 -12.26
CA GLN A 326 -40.53 5.82 -11.64
C GLN A 326 -41.77 6.27 -12.42
N THR A 327 -42.46 5.33 -13.02
CA THR A 327 -43.61 5.62 -13.90
C THR A 327 -44.93 5.51 -13.17
N ALA A 328 -45.02 4.67 -12.13
CA ALA A 328 -46.23 4.51 -11.32
C ALA A 328 -45.86 4.10 -9.88
N GLN A 329 -46.75 4.46 -8.96
CA GLN A 329 -46.75 3.99 -7.58
C GLN A 329 -48.20 3.79 -7.11
N LYS A 330 -48.48 2.63 -6.53
CA LYS A 330 -49.80 2.27 -6.03
C LYS A 330 -49.68 1.62 -4.66
N GLN A 331 -50.37 2.18 -3.67
CA GLN A 331 -50.49 1.55 -2.37
C GLN A 331 -51.59 0.45 -2.47
N LEU A 332 -51.21 -0.81 -2.20
CA LEU A 332 -52.13 -1.95 -2.25
C LEU A 332 -52.78 -2.21 -0.89
N SER A 333 -52.03 -2.01 0.18
CA SER A 333 -52.51 -2.12 1.57
C SER A 333 -51.62 -1.30 2.50
N SER A 334 -51.93 -1.25 3.80
CA SER A 334 -51.05 -0.61 4.80
C SER A 334 -49.65 -1.20 4.88
N ARG A 335 -49.43 -2.41 4.35
CA ARG A 335 -48.15 -3.16 4.40
C ARG A 335 -47.66 -3.58 3.01
N SER A 336 -48.20 -3.08 1.92
CA SER A 336 -47.77 -3.47 0.58
C SER A 336 -47.99 -2.35 -0.42
N ARG A 337 -47.00 -2.08 -1.22
CA ARG A 337 -47.03 -1.14 -2.35
C ARG A 337 -46.52 -1.78 -3.62
N GLU A 338 -46.90 -1.21 -4.74
CA GLU A 338 -46.46 -1.58 -6.08
C GLU A 338 -45.88 -0.35 -6.77
N GLU A 339 -44.69 -0.50 -7.36
CA GLU A 339 -43.97 0.58 -8.02
C GLU A 339 -43.52 0.09 -9.40
N SER A 340 -43.74 0.91 -10.41
CA SER A 340 -43.29 0.64 -11.78
C SER A 340 -42.18 1.58 -12.18
N TYR A 341 -41.19 1.03 -12.87
CA TYR A 341 -40.02 1.74 -13.31
C TYR A 341 -39.76 1.51 -14.80
N SER A 342 -39.16 2.53 -15.42
CA SER A 342 -38.67 2.50 -16.79
C SER A 342 -37.21 2.91 -16.80
N VAL A 343 -36.35 2.10 -17.42
CA VAL A 343 -34.91 2.40 -17.66
C VAL A 343 -34.71 2.49 -19.16
N GLU A 344 -34.50 3.70 -19.66
CA GLU A 344 -34.17 3.95 -21.07
C GLU A 344 -32.65 3.93 -21.23
N LEU A 345 -32.15 3.09 -22.15
CA LEU A 345 -30.75 2.97 -22.54
C LEU A 345 -30.62 3.52 -23.97
N ARG A 346 -29.63 4.40 -24.20
CA ARG A 346 -29.31 4.97 -25.51
C ARG A 346 -27.87 4.67 -25.87
N ASN A 347 -27.67 4.05 -27.01
CA ASN A 347 -26.37 3.67 -27.56
C ASN A 347 -26.10 4.49 -28.81
N HIS A 348 -25.08 5.35 -28.77
CA HIS A 348 -24.62 6.18 -29.87
C HIS A 348 -23.42 5.58 -30.62
N LYS A 349 -23.05 4.33 -30.29
CA LYS A 349 -21.99 3.60 -31.00
C LYS A 349 -22.52 2.93 -32.27
N ASP A 350 -21.64 2.73 -33.25
CA ASP A 350 -21.95 2.01 -34.52
C ASP A 350 -22.06 0.49 -34.30
N THR A 351 -21.89 0.00 -33.09
CA THR A 351 -22.01 -1.42 -32.73
C THR A 351 -23.01 -1.60 -31.60
N ALA A 352 -23.73 -2.72 -31.61
CA ALA A 352 -24.58 -3.09 -30.49
C ALA A 352 -23.75 -3.35 -29.21
N VAL A 353 -24.31 -3.02 -28.04
CA VAL A 353 -23.65 -3.20 -26.75
C VAL A 353 -24.56 -3.98 -25.80
N GLN A 354 -23.96 -4.90 -25.06
CA GLN A 354 -24.64 -5.58 -23.97
C GLN A 354 -24.50 -4.75 -22.68
N VAL A 355 -25.61 -4.39 -22.07
CA VAL A 355 -25.68 -3.62 -20.82
C VAL A 355 -26.34 -4.47 -19.73
N GLN A 356 -25.73 -4.54 -18.56
CA GLN A 356 -26.33 -5.08 -17.34
C GLN A 356 -27.02 -3.94 -16.60
N VAL A 357 -28.36 -3.94 -16.56
CA VAL A 357 -29.14 -2.99 -15.75
C VAL A 357 -29.30 -3.61 -14.36
N VAL A 358 -28.70 -2.97 -13.36
CA VAL A 358 -28.70 -3.43 -11.97
C VAL A 358 -29.72 -2.65 -11.18
N GLU A 359 -30.64 -3.35 -10.51
CA GLU A 359 -31.63 -2.77 -9.63
C GLU A 359 -31.53 -3.34 -8.22
N HIS A 360 -31.55 -2.43 -7.23
CA HIS A 360 -31.50 -2.77 -5.82
C HIS A 360 -32.90 -2.71 -5.22
N LEU A 361 -33.40 -3.84 -4.75
CA LEU A 361 -34.74 -4.00 -4.21
C LEU A 361 -34.67 -4.41 -2.74
N TYR A 362 -35.41 -3.74 -1.88
CA TYR A 362 -35.34 -3.93 -0.43
C TYR A 362 -36.66 -4.46 0.13
N GLY A 363 -36.62 -5.18 1.24
CA GLY A 363 -37.77 -5.79 1.90
C GLY A 363 -38.17 -7.12 1.26
N ASP A 364 -39.42 -7.56 1.54
CA ASP A 364 -40.04 -8.72 0.87
C ASP A 364 -40.63 -8.29 -0.48
N TRP A 365 -39.85 -8.46 -1.54
CA TRP A 365 -40.15 -7.98 -2.87
C TRP A 365 -40.41 -9.10 -3.89
N THR A 366 -41.23 -8.79 -4.86
CA THR A 366 -41.49 -9.65 -6.03
C THR A 366 -41.66 -8.77 -7.27
N ILE A 367 -40.96 -9.06 -8.36
CA ILE A 367 -41.22 -8.46 -9.66
C ILE A 367 -42.45 -9.13 -10.21
N THR A 368 -43.51 -8.33 -10.46
CA THR A 368 -44.82 -8.79 -10.93
C THR A 368 -44.97 -8.68 -12.44
N GLU A 369 -44.28 -7.71 -13.05
CA GLU A 369 -44.26 -7.50 -14.49
C GLU A 369 -42.84 -7.10 -14.94
N HIS A 370 -42.40 -7.55 -16.10
CA HIS A 370 -41.11 -7.18 -16.68
C HIS A 370 -41.11 -7.30 -18.19
N SER A 371 -40.42 -6.41 -18.87
CA SER A 371 -40.31 -6.41 -20.34
C SER A 371 -39.15 -7.26 -20.85
N HIS A 372 -38.15 -7.56 -19.99
CA HIS A 372 -36.95 -8.33 -20.30
C HIS A 372 -36.70 -9.32 -19.18
N GLU A 373 -36.09 -10.45 -19.52
CA GLU A 373 -35.66 -11.43 -18.53
C GLU A 373 -34.64 -10.84 -17.52
N PHE A 374 -34.74 -11.27 -16.29
CA PHE A 374 -33.86 -10.86 -15.22
C PHE A 374 -33.27 -12.03 -14.44
N VAL A 375 -32.14 -11.80 -13.81
CA VAL A 375 -31.47 -12.74 -12.92
C VAL A 375 -31.42 -12.14 -11.53
N LYS A 376 -31.86 -12.90 -10.53
CA LYS A 376 -31.70 -12.55 -9.12
C LYS A 376 -30.28 -12.96 -8.70
N THR A 377 -29.41 -11.98 -8.47
CA THR A 377 -27.99 -12.23 -8.11
C THR A 377 -27.81 -12.40 -6.61
N ASN A 378 -28.62 -11.74 -5.79
CA ASN A 378 -28.68 -11.93 -4.34
C ASN A 378 -30.06 -11.54 -3.78
N ALA A 379 -30.21 -11.49 -2.44
CA ALA A 379 -31.49 -11.18 -1.79
C ALA A 379 -32.07 -9.83 -2.23
N ASN A 380 -31.24 -8.86 -2.54
CA ASN A 380 -31.63 -7.46 -2.76
C ASN A 380 -31.26 -6.93 -4.16
N THR A 381 -30.72 -7.75 -5.06
CA THR A 381 -30.22 -7.29 -6.36
C THR A 381 -30.74 -8.18 -7.48
N VAL A 382 -31.23 -7.53 -8.52
CA VAL A 382 -31.58 -8.15 -9.80
C VAL A 382 -30.83 -7.49 -10.94
N GLU A 383 -30.50 -8.25 -11.97
CA GLU A 383 -29.82 -7.79 -13.17
C GLU A 383 -30.67 -8.11 -14.40
N PHE A 384 -30.88 -7.11 -15.27
CA PHE A 384 -31.47 -7.31 -16.59
C PHE A 384 -30.36 -7.23 -17.64
N PRO A 385 -29.91 -8.37 -18.20
CA PRO A 385 -28.96 -8.39 -19.31
C PRO A 385 -29.69 -8.03 -20.59
N VAL A 386 -29.38 -6.88 -21.18
CA VAL A 386 -30.05 -6.40 -22.39
C VAL A 386 -29.05 -6.03 -23.48
N ASN A 387 -29.45 -6.18 -24.74
CA ASN A 387 -28.64 -5.83 -25.90
C ASN A 387 -29.20 -4.59 -26.56
N VAL A 388 -28.48 -3.47 -26.44
CA VAL A 388 -28.87 -2.17 -27.00
C VAL A 388 -28.33 -2.06 -28.42
N PRO A 389 -29.20 -1.90 -29.46
CA PRO A 389 -28.74 -1.87 -30.85
C PRO A 389 -27.80 -0.69 -31.14
N ALA A 390 -27.02 -0.82 -32.21
CA ALA A 390 -26.18 0.27 -32.71
C ALA A 390 -27.02 1.50 -33.05
N ASN A 391 -26.55 2.69 -32.70
CA ASN A 391 -27.23 3.97 -32.96
C ASN A 391 -28.71 3.95 -32.54
N GLY A 392 -29.04 3.24 -31.46
CA GLY A 392 -30.40 2.97 -31.06
C GLY A 392 -30.67 3.09 -29.56
N SER A 393 -31.90 2.81 -29.19
CA SER A 393 -32.33 2.81 -27.80
C SER A 393 -33.10 1.53 -27.44
N LEU A 394 -33.15 1.23 -26.15
CA LEU A 394 -33.92 0.14 -25.58
C LEU A 394 -34.45 0.56 -24.22
N THR A 395 -35.69 0.19 -23.92
CA THR A 395 -36.31 0.49 -22.63
C THR A 395 -36.62 -0.78 -21.87
N VAL A 396 -36.09 -0.90 -20.68
CA VAL A 396 -36.46 -1.93 -19.69
C VAL A 396 -37.58 -1.38 -18.81
N VAL A 397 -38.73 -2.07 -18.77
CA VAL A 397 -39.84 -1.74 -17.87
C VAL A 397 -40.07 -2.89 -16.91
N TYR A 398 -40.25 -2.58 -15.64
CA TYR A 398 -40.62 -3.59 -14.64
C TYR A 398 -41.50 -2.99 -13.53
N THR A 399 -42.27 -3.85 -12.91
CA THR A 399 -43.13 -3.52 -11.76
C THR A 399 -42.71 -4.40 -10.59
N VAL A 400 -42.45 -3.78 -9.43
CA VAL A 400 -42.10 -4.46 -8.21
C VAL A 400 -43.15 -4.24 -7.14
N ARG A 401 -43.58 -5.33 -6.50
CA ARG A 401 -44.40 -5.32 -5.31
C ARG A 401 -43.54 -5.57 -4.08
N THR A 402 -43.62 -4.64 -3.12
CA THR A 402 -42.91 -4.74 -1.85
C THR A 402 -43.91 -4.90 -0.69
N LYS A 403 -43.62 -5.83 0.22
CA LYS A 403 -44.31 -5.99 1.50
C LYS A 403 -43.37 -5.54 2.64
N TYR A 404 -43.98 -4.89 3.65
CA TYR A 404 -43.25 -4.36 4.83
C TYR A 404 -43.64 -5.10 6.11
#